data_6f9a6c1d63dc624f423719ef0080bf02
#
_entry.id   6f9a6c1d63dc624f423719ef0080bf02
#
_cell.length_a   1.000
_cell.length_b   1.000
_cell.length_c   1.000
_cell.angle_alpha   90.00
_cell.angle_beta   90.00
_cell.angle_gamma   90.00
#
_symmetry.space_group_name_H-M   'P 1'
#
loop_
_entity.id
_entity.type
_entity.pdbx_description
1 polymer ?
#
loop_
_entity_poly.entity_id
_entity_poly.type
_entity_poly.pdbx_seq_one_letter_code
_entity_poly.pdbx_strand_id
1 'polypeptide(L)'
;VRAMRLSFVGELGWELHIPKNSCLPVYRAVMAAGAKHGIIDSGYRAIDSLSIEKGYRHWHADLRPDDTPLEAGLGFTCKLKSSIPFQGRDRLEKQKQDGLKRRIVCFTIDEKVPMFGLEAIFRNGVPVGHLRRADYGFFIDKTIGYGYIRNPEGGVVSAEFIKSGEFSLERMGVTYKAKAHLKTPFDPENKRVKGIYA
;
A
#
# COMPACT_ATOMS: atom_id res chain seq x y z
N VAL A 1 -28.39 -3.96 -9.68
CA VAL A 1 -27.19 -3.48 -8.98
C VAL A 1 -26.57 -4.64 -8.20
N ARG A 2 -25.27 -4.85 -8.36
CA ARG A 2 -24.50 -5.80 -7.53
C ARG A 2 -23.67 -4.99 -6.54
N ALA A 3 -23.88 -5.23 -5.24
CA ALA A 3 -23.08 -4.62 -4.19
C ALA A 3 -22.10 -5.64 -3.64
N MET A 4 -20.82 -5.29 -3.61
CA MET A 4 -19.76 -6.13 -3.05
C MET A 4 -19.13 -5.43 -1.85
N ARG A 5 -18.96 -6.18 -0.74
CA ARG A 5 -18.30 -5.68 0.46
C ARG A 5 -16.79 -5.65 0.22
N LEU A 6 -16.32 -4.60 -0.41
CA LEU A 6 -14.91 -4.38 -0.73
C LEU A 6 -14.49 -2.99 -0.27
N SER A 7 -13.21 -2.83 0.03
CA SER A 7 -12.62 -1.54 0.36
C SER A 7 -11.25 -1.43 -0.28
N PHE A 8 -11.01 -0.30 -0.93
CA PHE A 8 -9.68 0.08 -1.40
C PHE A 8 -9.14 1.32 -0.66
N VAL A 9 -9.90 1.81 0.33
CA VAL A 9 -9.57 3.00 1.13
C VAL A 9 -9.31 2.69 2.61
N GLY A 10 -9.37 1.41 2.99
CA GLY A 10 -9.09 0.98 4.36
C GLY A 10 -10.23 1.21 5.36
N GLU A 11 -11.39 1.61 4.88
CA GLU A 11 -12.60 1.83 5.68
C GLU A 11 -13.68 0.78 5.37
N LEU A 12 -14.73 0.72 6.19
CA LEU A 12 -15.92 -0.05 5.87
C LEU A 12 -16.55 0.48 4.59
N GLY A 13 -16.63 -0.34 3.57
CA GLY A 13 -17.04 0.13 2.26
C GLY A 13 -17.78 -0.90 1.42
N TRP A 14 -18.37 -0.41 0.34
CA TRP A 14 -19.06 -1.20 -0.66
C TRP A 14 -18.68 -0.71 -2.05
N GLU A 15 -18.52 -1.63 -2.96
CA GLU A 15 -18.36 -1.37 -4.39
C GLU A 15 -19.66 -1.73 -5.12
N LEU A 16 -20.23 -0.78 -5.83
CA LEU A 16 -21.50 -0.94 -6.53
C LEU A 16 -21.25 -1.12 -8.03
N HIS A 17 -21.60 -2.29 -8.55
CA HIS A 17 -21.58 -2.58 -9.97
C HIS A 17 -22.96 -2.29 -10.56
N ILE A 18 -23.04 -1.24 -11.36
CA ILE A 18 -24.30 -0.68 -11.84
C ILE A 18 -24.30 -0.69 -13.38
N PRO A 19 -25.33 -1.24 -14.03
CA PRO A 19 -25.51 -1.08 -15.48
C PRO A 19 -25.55 0.41 -15.86
N LYS A 20 -24.90 0.77 -16.95
CA LYS A 20 -24.73 2.19 -17.38
C LYS A 20 -26.05 2.97 -17.33
N ASN A 21 -27.14 2.39 -17.85
CA ASN A 21 -28.45 3.06 -17.91
C ASN A 21 -29.11 3.26 -16.54
N SER A 22 -28.61 2.61 -15.49
CA SER A 22 -29.10 2.71 -14.11
C SER A 22 -28.19 3.54 -13.19
N CYS A 23 -27.06 4.05 -13.70
CA CYS A 23 -26.10 4.77 -12.86
C CYS A 23 -26.72 6.00 -12.19
N LEU A 24 -27.37 6.88 -12.95
CA LEU A 24 -27.94 8.12 -12.42
C LEU A 24 -29.09 7.90 -11.43
N PRO A 25 -30.09 7.03 -11.70
CA PRO A 25 -31.11 6.70 -10.72
C PRO A 25 -30.54 6.11 -9.43
N VAL A 26 -29.56 5.19 -9.51
CA VAL A 26 -28.94 4.60 -8.33
C VAL A 26 -28.14 5.63 -7.53
N TYR A 27 -27.34 6.46 -8.21
CA TYR A 27 -26.63 7.57 -7.55
C TYR A 27 -27.58 8.48 -6.77
N ARG A 28 -28.67 8.93 -7.41
CA ARG A 28 -29.66 9.79 -6.74
C ARG A 28 -30.32 9.11 -5.55
N ALA A 29 -30.63 7.82 -5.66
CA ALA A 29 -31.20 7.05 -4.55
C ALA A 29 -30.23 6.91 -3.37
N VAL A 30 -28.95 6.65 -3.66
CA VAL A 30 -27.90 6.59 -2.62
C VAL A 30 -27.71 7.92 -1.93
N MET A 31 -27.63 9.03 -2.69
CA MET A 31 -27.47 10.38 -2.13
C MET A 31 -28.68 10.77 -1.29
N ALA A 32 -29.89 10.48 -1.75
CA ALA A 32 -31.12 10.76 -0.99
C ALA A 32 -31.18 9.96 0.32
N ALA A 33 -30.84 8.67 0.27
CA ALA A 33 -30.83 7.82 1.47
C ALA A 33 -29.71 8.20 2.46
N GLY A 34 -28.56 8.64 1.92
CA GLY A 34 -27.39 9.04 2.69
C GLY A 34 -27.45 10.44 3.29
N ALA A 35 -28.37 11.32 2.83
CA ALA A 35 -28.44 12.71 3.27
C ALA A 35 -28.51 12.87 4.80
N LYS A 36 -29.35 12.07 5.45
CA LYS A 36 -29.48 12.05 6.92
C LYS A 36 -28.24 11.51 7.66
N HIS A 37 -27.31 10.91 6.94
CA HIS A 37 -26.06 10.38 7.46
C HIS A 37 -24.84 11.21 7.06
N GLY A 38 -25.06 12.37 6.44
CA GLY A 38 -23.98 13.27 6.02
C GLY A 38 -23.17 12.77 4.83
N ILE A 39 -23.79 12.03 3.91
CA ILE A 39 -23.11 11.56 2.69
C ILE A 39 -22.60 12.75 1.88
N ILE A 40 -21.38 12.64 1.38
CA ILE A 40 -20.78 13.62 0.47
C ILE A 40 -20.09 12.89 -0.68
N ASP A 41 -19.97 13.56 -1.81
CA ASP A 41 -19.13 13.09 -2.91
C ASP A 41 -17.65 13.24 -2.55
N SER A 42 -16.84 12.26 -2.99
CA SER A 42 -15.40 12.27 -2.80
C SER A 42 -14.69 12.01 -4.13
N GLY A 43 -13.62 12.74 -4.39
CA GLY A 43 -12.86 12.61 -5.61
C GLY A 43 -11.90 11.42 -5.64
N TYR A 44 -11.43 11.05 -6.83
CA TYR A 44 -10.50 9.95 -7.04
C TYR A 44 -9.17 10.11 -6.28
N ARG A 45 -8.70 11.36 -6.11
CA ARG A 45 -7.50 11.66 -5.32
C ARG A 45 -7.62 11.26 -3.84
N ALA A 46 -8.83 11.30 -3.28
CA ALA A 46 -9.05 10.82 -1.92
C ALA A 46 -8.83 9.30 -1.82
N ILE A 47 -9.20 8.54 -2.85
CA ILE A 47 -8.94 7.09 -2.92
C ILE A 47 -7.44 6.82 -2.90
N ASP A 48 -6.64 7.58 -3.67
CA ASP A 48 -5.18 7.42 -3.71
C ASP A 48 -4.55 7.65 -2.34
N SER A 49 -4.90 8.77 -1.68
CA SER A 49 -4.39 9.13 -0.36
C SER A 49 -4.79 8.10 0.71
N LEU A 50 -6.07 7.71 0.76
CA LEU A 50 -6.56 6.74 1.73
C LEU A 50 -5.96 5.34 1.49
N SER A 51 -5.84 4.92 0.24
CA SER A 51 -5.28 3.62 -0.11
C SER A 51 -3.80 3.50 0.22
N ILE A 52 -3.03 4.59 0.07
CA ILE A 52 -1.60 4.57 0.42
C ILE A 52 -1.41 4.51 1.93
N GLU A 53 -2.22 5.22 2.73
CA GLU A 53 -2.18 5.11 4.19
C GLU A 53 -2.45 3.69 4.66
N LYS A 54 -3.46 3.04 4.06
CA LYS A 54 -3.80 1.65 4.38
C LYS A 54 -2.78 0.64 3.87
N GLY A 55 -1.90 1.04 2.96
CA GLY A 55 -0.92 0.17 2.36
C GLY A 55 -1.50 -0.80 1.34
N TYR A 56 -2.64 -0.47 0.75
CA TYR A 56 -3.17 -1.22 -0.37
C TYR A 56 -2.34 -0.98 -1.63
N ARG A 57 -2.05 -2.04 -2.36
CA ARG A 57 -1.17 -2.01 -3.54
C ARG A 57 -1.94 -1.60 -4.77
N HIS A 58 -1.46 -0.55 -5.45
CA HIS A 58 -2.01 -0.09 -6.71
C HIS A 58 -1.31 -0.80 -7.87
N TRP A 59 -2.10 -1.40 -8.79
CA TRP A 59 -1.55 -1.99 -10.00
C TRP A 59 -0.92 -0.91 -10.89
N HIS A 60 0.19 -1.23 -11.53
CA HIS A 60 1.10 -0.37 -12.27
C HIS A 60 1.99 0.57 -11.41
N ALA A 61 1.49 1.13 -10.33
CA ALA A 61 2.31 1.93 -9.42
C ALA A 61 3.12 1.02 -8.49
N ASP A 62 2.47 0.36 -7.53
CA ASP A 62 3.13 -0.48 -6.53
C ASP A 62 3.46 -1.88 -7.05
N LEU A 63 2.68 -2.39 -8.00
CA LEU A 63 2.78 -3.73 -8.57
C LEU A 63 3.02 -3.67 -10.07
N ARG A 64 4.00 -4.43 -10.55
CA ARG A 64 4.31 -4.63 -11.96
C ARG A 64 4.43 -6.13 -12.25
N PRO A 65 4.40 -6.54 -13.54
CA PRO A 65 4.52 -7.97 -13.89
C PRO A 65 5.79 -8.66 -13.39
N ASP A 66 6.85 -7.91 -13.12
CA ASP A 66 8.13 -8.38 -12.61
C ASP A 66 8.24 -8.38 -11.07
N ASP A 67 7.21 -7.91 -10.36
CA ASP A 67 7.15 -7.96 -8.90
C ASP A 67 6.44 -9.24 -8.44
N THR A 68 7.06 -10.01 -7.55
CA THR A 68 6.40 -11.20 -6.99
C THR A 68 5.47 -10.82 -5.83
N PRO A 69 4.43 -11.63 -5.56
CA PRO A 69 3.56 -11.40 -4.40
C PRO A 69 4.32 -11.36 -3.06
N LEU A 70 5.40 -12.13 -2.93
CA LEU A 70 6.21 -12.14 -1.70
C LEU A 70 6.98 -10.83 -1.55
N GLU A 71 7.60 -10.32 -2.62
CA GLU A 71 8.30 -9.04 -2.62
C GLU A 71 7.35 -7.88 -2.34
N ALA A 72 6.12 -7.95 -2.87
CA ALA A 72 5.07 -6.95 -2.70
C ALA A 72 4.38 -7.00 -1.32
N GLY A 73 4.74 -7.95 -0.45
CA GLY A 73 4.10 -8.12 0.85
C GLY A 73 2.70 -8.72 0.79
N LEU A 74 2.34 -9.35 -0.34
CA LEU A 74 1.04 -9.98 -0.60
C LEU A 74 1.08 -11.51 -0.50
N GLY A 75 2.12 -12.08 0.11
CA GLY A 75 2.29 -13.53 0.25
C GLY A 75 1.12 -14.24 0.93
N PHE A 76 0.34 -13.54 1.76
CA PHE A 76 -0.86 -14.06 2.39
C PHE A 76 -1.99 -14.41 1.41
N THR A 77 -1.97 -13.84 0.20
CA THR A 77 -2.93 -14.15 -0.87
C THR A 77 -2.59 -15.46 -1.58
N CYS A 78 -1.34 -15.92 -1.47
CA CYS A 78 -0.86 -17.14 -2.11
C CYS A 78 -1.10 -18.35 -1.22
N LYS A 79 -1.77 -19.37 -1.74
CA LYS A 79 -2.14 -20.59 -0.98
C LYS A 79 -0.95 -21.55 -0.78
N LEU A 80 0.23 -21.05 -0.40
CA LEU A 80 1.44 -21.85 -0.21
C LEU A 80 1.34 -22.92 0.87
N LYS A 81 0.41 -22.76 1.83
CA LYS A 81 0.16 -23.75 2.90
C LYS A 81 -0.84 -24.84 2.51
N SER A 82 -1.48 -24.76 1.35
CA SER A 82 -2.47 -25.73 0.90
C SER A 82 -1.83 -26.70 -0.11
N SER A 83 -2.51 -27.83 -0.35
CA SER A 83 -2.10 -28.79 -1.41
C SER A 83 -2.60 -28.37 -2.81
N ILE A 84 -3.38 -27.29 -2.91
CA ILE A 84 -3.96 -26.83 -4.18
C ILE A 84 -2.84 -26.31 -5.10
N PRO A 85 -2.63 -26.90 -6.28
CA PRO A 85 -1.64 -26.43 -7.23
C PRO A 85 -2.07 -25.12 -7.86
N PHE A 86 -1.12 -24.25 -8.16
CA PHE A 86 -1.32 -23.03 -8.95
C PHE A 86 -0.05 -22.68 -9.72
N GLN A 87 -0.20 -21.96 -10.80
CA GLN A 87 0.95 -21.57 -11.64
C GLN A 87 1.89 -20.64 -10.86
N GLY A 88 3.19 -20.95 -10.90
CA GLY A 88 4.24 -20.18 -10.22
C GLY A 88 4.48 -20.56 -8.75
N ARG A 89 3.78 -21.57 -8.22
CA ARG A 89 3.95 -22.03 -6.83
C ARG A 89 5.39 -22.37 -6.50
N ASP A 90 6.03 -23.22 -7.30
CA ASP A 90 7.41 -23.69 -7.07
C ASP A 90 8.40 -22.51 -7.00
N ARG A 91 8.18 -21.51 -7.86
CA ARG A 91 8.99 -20.29 -7.86
C ARG A 91 8.84 -19.50 -6.56
N LEU A 92 7.61 -19.37 -6.04
CA LEU A 92 7.36 -18.66 -4.80
C LEU A 92 7.87 -19.45 -3.58
N GLU A 93 7.73 -20.77 -3.57
CA GLU A 93 8.28 -21.63 -2.51
C GLU A 93 9.80 -21.51 -2.45
N LYS A 94 10.46 -21.59 -3.60
CA LYS A 94 11.91 -21.39 -3.71
C LYS A 94 12.30 -19.99 -3.22
N GLN A 95 11.63 -18.93 -3.67
CA GLN A 95 11.91 -17.57 -3.25
C GLN A 95 11.74 -17.39 -1.73
N LYS A 96 10.75 -18.08 -1.14
CA LYS A 96 10.54 -18.06 0.31
C LYS A 96 11.67 -18.76 1.08
N GLN A 97 12.22 -19.84 0.54
CA GLN A 97 13.37 -20.56 1.12
C GLN A 97 14.65 -19.75 1.00
N ASP A 98 14.92 -19.18 -0.18
CA ASP A 98 16.14 -18.41 -0.47
C ASP A 98 16.14 -17.03 0.23
N GLY A 99 14.96 -16.57 0.68
CA GLY A 99 14.75 -15.22 1.20
C GLY A 99 14.59 -14.17 0.10
N LEU A 100 14.00 -13.02 0.47
CA LEU A 100 13.71 -11.97 -0.48
C LEU A 100 14.95 -11.09 -0.73
N LYS A 101 15.37 -10.97 -1.97
CA LYS A 101 16.46 -10.06 -2.39
C LYS A 101 15.96 -8.63 -2.65
N ARG A 102 14.65 -8.47 -2.78
CA ARG A 102 13.95 -7.21 -2.97
C ARG A 102 12.65 -7.26 -2.18
N ARG A 103 12.27 -6.16 -1.55
CA ARG A 103 11.03 -6.09 -0.75
C ARG A 103 10.48 -4.69 -0.76
N ILE A 104 9.15 -4.58 -0.86
CA ILE A 104 8.45 -3.32 -0.67
C ILE A 104 8.41 -2.96 0.82
N VAL A 105 8.71 -1.71 1.13
CA VAL A 105 8.72 -1.16 2.47
C VAL A 105 7.92 0.13 2.49
N CYS A 106 7.18 0.36 3.56
CA CYS A 106 6.52 1.61 3.85
C CYS A 106 7.49 2.57 4.55
N PHE A 107 7.52 3.82 4.13
CA PHE A 107 8.30 4.88 4.75
C PHE A 107 7.39 6.03 5.12
N THR A 108 7.65 6.65 6.28
CA THR A 108 7.06 7.93 6.65
C THR A 108 8.15 8.93 6.98
N ILE A 109 7.90 10.19 6.66
CA ILE A 109 8.69 11.34 7.13
C ILE A 109 7.76 12.28 7.88
N ASP A 110 8.28 12.91 8.91
CA ASP A 110 7.48 13.77 9.80
C ASP A 110 7.15 15.10 9.12
N GLU A 111 8.02 15.57 8.23
CA GLU A 111 7.82 16.79 7.46
C GLU A 111 6.76 16.62 6.38
N LYS A 112 5.95 17.64 6.19
CA LYS A 112 4.97 17.72 5.10
C LYS A 112 5.65 18.12 3.80
N VAL A 113 6.20 17.13 3.12
CA VAL A 113 6.91 17.31 1.84
C VAL A 113 6.13 16.64 0.73
N PRO A 114 5.82 17.35 -0.39
CA PRO A 114 5.17 16.72 -1.52
C PRO A 114 6.10 15.70 -2.17
N MET A 115 5.78 14.42 -2.03
CA MET A 115 6.43 13.29 -2.71
C MET A 115 5.39 12.55 -3.54
N PHE A 116 5.82 12.00 -4.68
CA PHE A 116 4.89 11.39 -5.64
C PHE A 116 5.28 9.97 -6.05
N GLY A 117 6.52 9.59 -5.84
CA GLY A 117 7.19 8.40 -6.31
C GLY A 117 8.48 8.75 -7.05
N LEU A 118 9.34 7.76 -7.25
CA LEU A 118 10.67 7.86 -7.85
C LEU A 118 11.73 8.54 -6.98
N GLU A 119 11.40 9.13 -5.85
CA GLU A 119 12.35 9.63 -4.86
C GLU A 119 13.28 8.50 -4.40
N ALA A 120 14.58 8.80 -4.30
CA ALA A 120 15.58 7.82 -3.89
C ALA A 120 15.43 7.44 -2.41
N ILE A 121 15.63 6.16 -2.12
CA ILE A 121 15.64 5.61 -0.75
C ILE A 121 17.08 5.27 -0.40
N PHE A 122 17.56 5.85 0.69
CA PHE A 122 18.88 5.55 1.24
C PHE A 122 18.75 4.74 2.54
N ARG A 123 19.69 3.85 2.76
CA ARG A 123 19.91 3.14 4.02
C ARG A 123 21.35 3.36 4.45
N ASN A 124 21.56 3.94 5.63
CA ASN A 124 22.90 4.27 6.13
C ASN A 124 23.73 5.09 5.11
N GLY A 125 23.10 6.02 4.40
CA GLY A 125 23.73 6.84 3.36
C GLY A 125 23.94 6.16 2.00
N VAL A 126 23.63 4.87 1.86
CA VAL A 126 23.78 4.12 0.61
C VAL A 126 22.42 4.01 -0.10
N PRO A 127 22.31 4.26 -1.42
CA PRO A 127 21.07 4.12 -2.15
C PRO A 127 20.68 2.64 -2.24
N VAL A 128 19.45 2.31 -1.82
CA VAL A 128 18.92 0.94 -1.78
C VAL A 128 17.70 0.73 -2.66
N GLY A 129 17.13 1.81 -3.20
CA GLY A 129 15.95 1.74 -4.07
C GLY A 129 15.32 3.10 -4.30
N HIS A 130 14.06 3.08 -4.73
CA HIS A 130 13.26 4.29 -4.94
C HIS A 130 11.80 4.04 -4.57
N LEU A 131 11.09 5.12 -4.26
CA LEU A 131 9.65 5.06 -4.04
C LEU A 131 8.91 4.71 -5.33
N ARG A 132 7.88 3.91 -5.21
CA ARG A 132 6.94 3.59 -6.30
C ARG A 132 5.74 4.52 -6.30
N ARG A 133 5.29 4.88 -5.11
CA ARG A 133 4.18 5.79 -4.88
C ARG A 133 4.40 6.50 -3.56
N ALA A 134 4.03 7.76 -3.50
CA ALA A 134 4.03 8.54 -2.28
C ALA A 134 2.88 9.55 -2.30
N ASP A 135 2.42 9.93 -1.13
CA ASP A 135 1.39 10.96 -0.92
C ASP A 135 1.47 11.48 0.53
N TYR A 136 0.58 12.36 0.88
CA TYR A 136 0.36 12.77 2.26
C TYR A 136 -0.75 11.94 2.90
N GLY A 137 -0.46 11.33 4.03
CA GLY A 137 -1.43 10.59 4.83
C GLY A 137 -2.13 11.51 5.81
N PHE A 138 -3.36 11.88 5.51
CA PHE A 138 -4.13 12.87 6.30
C PHE A 138 -4.50 12.37 7.69
N PHE A 139 -4.70 11.07 7.86
CA PHE A 139 -5.02 10.48 9.16
C PHE A 139 -3.78 10.36 10.06
N ILE A 140 -2.66 9.90 9.49
CA ILE A 140 -1.40 9.74 10.23
C ILE A 140 -0.62 11.05 10.33
N ASP A 141 -1.05 12.11 9.63
CA ASP A 141 -0.46 13.45 9.55
C ASP A 141 1.03 13.43 9.18
N LYS A 142 1.38 12.63 8.16
CA LYS A 142 2.76 12.44 7.68
C LYS A 142 2.80 12.23 6.18
N THR A 143 3.92 12.62 5.57
CA THR A 143 4.23 12.13 4.22
C THR A 143 4.53 10.65 4.28
N ILE A 144 3.90 9.86 3.41
CA ILE A 144 4.02 8.40 3.36
C ILE A 144 4.36 7.94 1.95
N GLY A 145 5.19 6.92 1.84
CA GLY A 145 5.53 6.32 0.56
C GLY A 145 5.85 4.84 0.65
N TYR A 146 5.71 4.16 -0.47
CA TYR A 146 6.07 2.76 -0.62
C TYR A 146 7.11 2.61 -1.72
N GLY A 147 8.17 1.86 -1.43
CA GLY A 147 9.23 1.60 -2.40
C GLY A 147 9.86 0.23 -2.20
N TYR A 148 10.42 -0.30 -3.27
CA TYR A 148 11.20 -1.53 -3.20
C TYR A 148 12.64 -1.21 -2.87
N ILE A 149 13.17 -1.90 -1.87
CA ILE A 149 14.59 -1.82 -1.48
C ILE A 149 15.29 -3.14 -1.75
N ARG A 150 16.59 -3.06 -1.97
CA ARG A 150 17.52 -4.17 -2.11
C ARG A 150 18.62 -4.03 -1.07
N ASN A 151 19.24 -5.15 -0.70
CA ASN A 151 20.49 -5.11 0.02
C ASN A 151 21.64 -4.88 -0.99
N PRO A 152 22.39 -3.79 -0.88
CA PRO A 152 23.50 -3.49 -1.83
C PRO A 152 24.59 -4.55 -1.83
N GLU A 153 24.75 -5.32 -0.74
CA GLU A 153 25.68 -6.44 -0.63
C GLU A 153 25.12 -7.75 -1.22
N GLY A 154 23.96 -7.72 -1.87
CA GLY A 154 23.30 -8.89 -2.45
C GLY A 154 22.64 -9.83 -1.43
N GLY A 155 22.63 -9.46 -0.16
CA GLY A 155 21.99 -10.21 0.91
C GLY A 155 20.46 -10.17 0.87
N VAL A 156 19.82 -10.86 1.82
CA VAL A 156 18.37 -10.89 1.99
C VAL A 156 17.87 -9.60 2.62
N VAL A 157 16.76 -9.07 2.13
CA VAL A 157 16.04 -7.95 2.74
C VAL A 157 15.09 -8.51 3.82
N SER A 158 15.68 -8.88 4.96
CA SER A 158 14.94 -9.41 6.10
C SER A 158 14.27 -8.31 6.92
N ALA A 159 13.45 -8.70 7.89
CA ALA A 159 12.91 -7.76 8.87
C ALA A 159 14.02 -7.10 9.70
N GLU A 160 15.07 -7.84 10.02
CA GLU A 160 16.23 -7.33 10.75
C GLU A 160 17.02 -6.31 9.93
N PHE A 161 17.28 -6.61 8.65
CA PHE A 161 17.89 -5.64 7.72
C PHE A 161 17.13 -4.31 7.69
N ILE A 162 15.78 -4.35 7.73
CA ILE A 162 14.97 -3.13 7.74
C ILE A 162 15.06 -2.43 9.09
N LYS A 163 14.95 -3.15 10.20
CA LYS A 163 14.94 -2.54 11.55
C LYS A 163 16.28 -1.95 11.97
N SER A 164 17.39 -2.54 11.55
CA SER A 164 18.74 -2.12 11.93
C SER A 164 19.30 -0.96 11.10
N GLY A 165 18.58 -0.52 10.05
CA GLY A 165 19.04 0.55 9.16
C GLY A 165 18.45 1.91 9.52
N GLU A 166 19.24 2.95 9.32
CA GLU A 166 18.75 4.32 9.27
C GLU A 166 18.36 4.68 7.84
N PHE A 167 17.12 5.11 7.65
CA PHE A 167 16.59 5.42 6.33
C PHE A 167 16.40 6.91 6.12
N SER A 168 16.59 7.32 4.87
CA SER A 168 16.23 8.64 4.39
C SER A 168 15.68 8.60 2.96
N LEU A 169 14.88 9.60 2.63
CA LEU A 169 14.34 9.82 1.30
C LEU A 169 14.94 11.12 0.74
N GLU A 170 15.36 11.09 -0.50
CA GLU A 170 15.90 12.28 -1.15
C GLU A 170 14.94 12.82 -2.18
N ARG A 171 14.68 14.12 -2.12
CA ARG A 171 13.92 14.85 -3.12
C ARG A 171 14.59 16.17 -3.47
N MET A 172 14.89 16.37 -4.75
CA MET A 172 15.45 17.61 -5.30
C MET A 172 16.71 18.09 -4.55
N GLY A 173 17.60 17.15 -4.19
CA GLY A 173 18.83 17.43 -3.46
C GLY A 173 18.68 17.60 -1.95
N VAL A 174 17.46 17.50 -1.42
CA VAL A 174 17.20 17.55 0.02
C VAL A 174 16.91 16.15 0.55
N THR A 175 17.60 15.78 1.63
CA THR A 175 17.46 14.49 2.29
C THR A 175 16.60 14.62 3.55
N TYR A 176 15.58 13.81 3.66
CA TYR A 176 14.66 13.76 4.79
C TYR A 176 14.84 12.45 5.55
N LYS A 177 14.94 12.50 6.88
CA LYS A 177 14.98 11.30 7.72
C LYS A 177 13.66 10.55 7.60
N ALA A 178 13.73 9.23 7.33
CA ALA A 178 12.55 8.41 7.12
C ALA A 178 12.47 7.28 8.14
N LYS A 179 11.27 7.00 8.59
CA LYS A 179 10.97 5.82 9.41
C LYS A 179 10.44 4.70 8.52
N ALA A 180 11.13 3.57 8.52
CA ALA A 180 10.70 2.36 7.82
C ALA A 180 9.70 1.56 8.64
N HIS A 181 8.65 1.05 8.00
CA HIS A 181 7.59 0.28 8.64
C HIS A 181 7.44 -1.09 7.97
N LEU A 182 7.39 -2.15 8.76
CA LEU A 182 7.09 -3.51 8.28
C LEU A 182 5.60 -3.74 8.02
N LYS A 183 4.75 -2.97 8.69
CA LYS A 183 3.30 -2.87 8.47
C LYS A 183 2.95 -1.40 8.30
N THR A 184 1.84 -1.14 7.62
CA THR A 184 1.34 0.25 7.55
C THR A 184 1.07 0.81 8.95
N PRO A 185 1.36 2.10 9.20
CA PRO A 185 1.03 2.74 10.47
C PRO A 185 -0.49 2.95 10.65
N PHE A 186 -1.25 3.03 9.56
CA PHE A 186 -2.70 3.18 9.62
C PHE A 186 -3.41 1.83 9.80
N ASP A 187 -4.20 1.70 10.83
CA ASP A 187 -5.06 0.53 11.14
C ASP A 187 -4.41 -0.84 10.82
N PRO A 188 -3.27 -1.17 11.45
CA PRO A 188 -2.52 -2.41 11.15
C PRO A 188 -3.29 -3.69 11.49
N GLU A 189 -4.36 -3.59 12.29
CA GLU A 189 -5.21 -4.71 12.72
C GLU A 189 -6.45 -4.89 11.85
N ASN A 190 -6.65 -4.03 10.84
CA ASN A 190 -7.83 -4.06 9.95
C ASN A 190 -9.18 -3.94 10.69
N LYS A 191 -9.24 -3.12 11.74
CA LYS A 191 -10.47 -2.87 12.50
C LYS A 191 -11.45 -2.02 11.70
N ARG A 192 -10.98 -0.94 11.08
CA ARG A 192 -11.84 0.03 10.37
C ARG A 192 -12.59 -0.58 9.19
N VAL A 193 -11.96 -1.43 8.40
CA VAL A 193 -12.64 -2.17 7.32
C VAL A 193 -13.74 -3.12 7.81
N LYS A 194 -13.71 -3.46 9.09
CA LYS A 194 -14.75 -4.27 9.76
C LYS A 194 -15.83 -3.42 10.41
N GLY A 195 -15.71 -2.09 10.36
CA GLY A 195 -16.62 -1.15 11.02
C GLY A 195 -16.36 -0.99 12.52
N ILE A 196 -15.15 -1.31 12.98
CA ILE A 196 -14.73 -1.13 14.38
C ILE A 196 -13.92 0.15 14.45
N TYR A 197 -14.54 1.20 14.99
CA TYR A 197 -13.98 2.54 15.15
C TYR A 197 -13.79 2.81 16.66
N ALA A 198 -12.81 2.17 17.25
CA ALA A 198 -12.47 2.41 18.66
C ALA A 198 -11.30 3.39 18.77
#